data_c09c165795290476baa8ba50b13e2338
#
_entry.id   c09c165795290476baa8ba50b13e2338
#
_cell.length_a   1.000
_cell.length_b   1.000
_cell.length_c   1.000
_cell.angle_alpha   90.00
_cell.angle_beta   90.00
_cell.angle_gamma   90.00
#
_symmetry.space_group_name_H-M   'P 1'
#
loop_
_entity.id
_entity.type
_entity.pdbx_description
1 polymer ?
#
loop_
_entity_poly.entity_id
_entity_poly.type
_entity_poly.pdbx_seq_one_letter_code
_entity_poly.pdbx_strand_id
1 'polypeptide(L)'
;MAKIEIIKKELVSIENFFESKKDEISSSMYSKELNKIFKDLTRIRKEIDSETYFISIIGGIKTGKSTLINLLCHKNVSTTRAGVETTKRPVIVSSGEEDKIIIFKKEELSSLDIDDNDRNLVIDYVKGLDTSLPDSIKIINKDLVEEEVSNLLTNNNEPDSDKIILINITVDKN
;
A
#
# COMPACT_ATOMS: atom_id res chain seq x y z
N MET A 1 -10.90 -13.99 -19.72
CA MET A 1 -10.03 -15.07 -19.15
C MET A 1 -8.87 -15.45 -20.07
N ALA A 2 -9.07 -15.86 -21.31
CA ALA A 2 -7.98 -16.31 -22.20
C ALA A 2 -6.81 -15.30 -22.39
N LYS A 3 -7.08 -13.99 -22.43
CA LYS A 3 -6.02 -12.97 -22.57
C LYS A 3 -5.10 -12.86 -21.35
N ILE A 4 -5.64 -13.00 -20.13
CA ILE A 4 -4.85 -12.93 -18.89
C ILE A 4 -3.91 -14.15 -18.82
N GLU A 5 -4.37 -15.33 -19.18
CA GLU A 5 -3.54 -16.54 -19.19
C GLU A 5 -2.38 -16.44 -20.20
N ILE A 6 -2.60 -15.78 -21.32
CA ILE A 6 -1.53 -15.52 -22.28
C ILE A 6 -0.48 -14.58 -21.66
N ILE A 7 -0.93 -13.49 -21.04
CA ILE A 7 -0.03 -12.53 -20.39
C ILE A 7 0.78 -13.19 -19.27
N LYS A 8 0.14 -14.05 -18.44
CA LYS A 8 0.85 -14.81 -17.39
C LYS A 8 1.97 -15.69 -17.98
N LYS A 9 1.70 -16.40 -19.05
CA LYS A 9 2.70 -17.24 -19.73
C LYS A 9 3.87 -16.43 -20.30
N GLU A 10 3.58 -15.30 -20.93
CA GLU A 10 4.60 -14.41 -21.46
C GLU A 10 5.49 -13.83 -20.34
N LEU A 11 4.90 -13.39 -19.23
CA LEU A 11 5.65 -12.89 -18.07
C LEU A 11 6.58 -13.97 -17.50
N VAL A 12 6.12 -15.20 -17.33
CA VAL A 12 6.96 -16.32 -16.88
C VAL A 12 8.11 -16.59 -17.86
N SER A 13 7.85 -16.52 -19.16
CA SER A 13 8.89 -16.69 -20.18
C SER A 13 9.97 -15.61 -20.09
N ILE A 14 9.58 -14.36 -19.88
CA ILE A 14 10.50 -13.23 -19.72
C ILE A 14 11.31 -13.38 -18.44
N GLU A 15 10.69 -13.75 -17.32
CA GLU A 15 11.41 -13.99 -16.04
C GLU A 15 12.45 -15.09 -16.18
N ASN A 16 12.09 -16.21 -16.80
CA ASN A 16 13.03 -17.31 -17.06
C ASN A 16 14.20 -16.87 -17.93
N PHE A 17 13.94 -16.00 -18.92
CA PHE A 17 15.02 -15.41 -19.74
C PHE A 17 15.96 -14.55 -18.89
N PHE A 18 15.43 -13.68 -18.04
CA PHE A 18 16.26 -12.86 -17.13
C PHE A 18 17.09 -13.70 -16.18
N GLU A 19 16.50 -14.75 -15.56
CA GLU A 19 17.23 -15.66 -14.67
C GLU A 19 18.34 -16.41 -15.44
N SER A 20 18.09 -16.85 -16.67
CA SER A 20 19.10 -17.53 -17.49
C SER A 20 20.28 -16.62 -17.88
N LYS A 21 20.08 -15.29 -17.87
CA LYS A 21 21.07 -14.28 -18.23
C LYS A 21 21.61 -13.50 -17.04
N LYS A 22 21.37 -13.95 -15.81
CA LYS A 22 21.67 -13.23 -14.59
C LYS A 22 23.13 -12.79 -14.46
N ASP A 23 24.08 -13.65 -14.81
CA ASP A 23 25.51 -13.34 -14.74
C ASP A 23 25.92 -12.29 -15.80
N GLU A 24 25.38 -12.41 -17.01
CA GLU A 24 25.60 -11.43 -18.09
C GLU A 24 25.01 -10.08 -17.71
N ILE A 25 23.81 -10.05 -17.13
CA ILE A 25 23.15 -8.83 -16.67
C ILE A 25 23.93 -8.17 -15.55
N SER A 26 24.42 -8.95 -14.56
CA SER A 26 25.16 -8.44 -13.42
C SER A 26 26.50 -7.79 -13.81
N SER A 27 27.13 -8.28 -14.86
CA SER A 27 28.37 -7.73 -15.42
C SER A 27 28.16 -6.60 -16.43
N SER A 28 26.92 -6.33 -16.82
CA SER A 28 26.55 -5.31 -17.81
C SER A 28 26.64 -3.89 -17.23
N MET A 29 26.99 -2.91 -18.06
CA MET A 29 26.89 -1.49 -17.70
C MET A 29 25.44 -1.03 -17.41
N TYR A 30 24.43 -1.79 -17.86
CA TYR A 30 23.00 -1.54 -17.64
C TYR A 30 22.41 -2.40 -16.51
N SER A 31 23.24 -2.98 -15.65
CA SER A 31 22.81 -3.92 -14.61
C SER A 31 21.73 -3.34 -13.68
N LYS A 32 21.83 -2.06 -13.31
CA LYS A 32 20.84 -1.40 -12.42
C LYS A 32 19.47 -1.28 -13.09
N GLU A 33 19.44 -0.84 -14.33
CA GLU A 33 18.23 -0.66 -15.11
C GLU A 33 17.56 -2.01 -15.40
N LEU A 34 18.33 -3.01 -15.79
CA LEU A 34 17.82 -4.35 -16.07
C LEU A 34 17.27 -5.02 -14.81
N ASN A 35 17.96 -4.90 -13.68
CA ASN A 35 17.46 -5.41 -12.40
C ASN A 35 16.19 -4.69 -11.93
N LYS A 36 16.05 -3.38 -12.21
CA LYS A 36 14.82 -2.65 -11.93
C LYS A 36 13.66 -3.18 -12.78
N ILE A 37 13.88 -3.35 -14.09
CA ILE A 37 12.87 -3.92 -15.00
C ILE A 37 12.45 -5.31 -14.54
N PHE A 38 13.39 -6.15 -14.15
CA PHE A 38 13.09 -7.49 -13.64
C PHE A 38 12.22 -7.46 -12.37
N LYS A 39 12.55 -6.59 -11.41
CA LYS A 39 11.71 -6.39 -10.21
C LYS A 39 10.30 -5.92 -10.55
N ASP A 40 10.17 -4.98 -11.48
CA ASP A 40 8.86 -4.47 -11.90
C ASP A 40 8.03 -5.57 -12.60
N LEU A 41 8.64 -6.40 -13.44
CA LEU A 41 7.97 -7.54 -14.07
C LEU A 41 7.50 -8.57 -13.04
N THR A 42 8.35 -8.92 -12.08
CA THR A 42 8.01 -9.85 -10.99
C THR A 42 6.85 -9.31 -10.14
N ARG A 43 6.85 -7.99 -9.86
CA ARG A 43 5.75 -7.35 -9.15
C ARG A 43 4.44 -7.41 -9.92
N ILE A 44 4.47 -7.05 -11.21
CA ILE A 44 3.28 -7.11 -12.09
C ILE A 44 2.71 -8.53 -12.14
N ARG A 45 3.58 -9.55 -12.26
CA ARG A 45 3.14 -10.95 -12.24
C ARG A 45 2.44 -11.29 -10.93
N LYS A 46 3.05 -10.96 -9.79
CA LYS A 46 2.45 -11.19 -8.46
C LYS A 46 1.09 -10.48 -8.34
N GLU A 47 0.96 -9.25 -8.82
CA GLU A 47 -0.31 -8.51 -8.82
C GLU A 47 -1.39 -9.24 -9.66
N ILE A 48 -1.03 -9.76 -10.84
CA ILE A 48 -1.96 -10.50 -11.70
C ILE A 48 -2.34 -11.85 -11.05
N ASP A 49 -1.39 -12.52 -10.39
CA ASP A 49 -1.62 -13.82 -9.76
C ASP A 49 -2.43 -13.70 -8.45
N SER A 50 -2.31 -12.59 -7.73
CA SER A 50 -3.02 -12.38 -6.45
C SER A 50 -4.53 -12.19 -6.61
N GLU A 51 -5.03 -11.94 -7.82
CA GLU A 51 -6.43 -11.59 -8.10
C GLU A 51 -6.95 -10.42 -7.24
N THR A 52 -6.04 -9.61 -6.71
CA THR A 52 -6.36 -8.47 -5.86
C THR A 52 -6.51 -7.21 -6.71
N TYR A 53 -7.65 -6.55 -6.60
CA TYR A 53 -7.93 -5.32 -7.34
C TYR A 53 -7.77 -4.11 -6.42
N PHE A 54 -7.04 -3.09 -6.90
CA PHE A 54 -6.91 -1.82 -6.21
C PHE A 54 -7.76 -0.77 -6.88
N ILE A 55 -8.63 -0.13 -6.08
CA ILE A 55 -9.46 0.99 -6.52
C ILE A 55 -8.90 2.25 -5.89
N SER A 56 -8.37 3.15 -6.72
CA SER A 56 -7.90 4.47 -6.26
C SER A 56 -9.04 5.47 -6.27
N ILE A 57 -9.37 6.03 -5.11
CA ILE A 57 -10.38 7.08 -4.96
C ILE A 57 -9.67 8.42 -4.83
N ILE A 58 -9.66 9.19 -5.91
CA ILE A 58 -8.98 10.49 -6.01
C ILE A 58 -10.03 11.59 -6.22
N GLY A 59 -9.80 12.74 -5.63
CA GLY A 59 -10.67 13.90 -5.81
C GLY A 59 -10.35 15.03 -4.83
N GLY A 60 -10.87 16.20 -5.07
CA GLY A 60 -10.69 17.39 -4.22
C GLY A 60 -11.31 17.23 -2.82
N ILE A 61 -11.15 18.25 -2.00
CA ILE A 61 -11.78 18.32 -0.68
C ILE A 61 -13.30 18.37 -0.86
N LYS A 62 -14.04 17.67 0.02
CA LYS A 62 -15.53 17.66 0.03
C LYS A 62 -16.19 17.06 -1.22
N THR A 63 -15.51 16.22 -1.98
CA THR A 63 -16.09 15.54 -3.16
C THR A 63 -16.79 14.21 -2.82
N GLY A 64 -16.97 13.87 -1.55
CA GLY A 64 -17.68 12.66 -1.13
C GLY A 64 -16.82 11.39 -1.08
N LYS A 65 -15.49 11.49 -1.18
CA LYS A 65 -14.58 10.31 -1.13
C LYS A 65 -14.80 9.45 0.12
N SER A 66 -14.79 10.08 1.30
CA SER A 66 -15.01 9.37 2.57
C SER A 66 -16.38 8.71 2.64
N THR A 67 -17.42 9.39 2.13
CA THR A 67 -18.77 8.83 2.07
C THR A 67 -18.82 7.60 1.16
N LEU A 68 -18.15 7.67 -0.01
CA LEU A 68 -18.07 6.54 -0.93
C LEU A 68 -17.33 5.35 -0.31
N ILE A 69 -16.20 5.60 0.36
CA ILE A 69 -15.43 4.56 1.05
C ILE A 69 -16.29 3.89 2.12
N ASN A 70 -16.94 4.67 2.99
CA ASN A 70 -17.80 4.13 4.06
C ASN A 70 -18.97 3.32 3.48
N LEU A 71 -19.55 3.77 2.36
CA LEU A 71 -20.60 3.04 1.67
C LEU A 71 -20.10 1.69 1.13
N LEU A 72 -18.94 1.68 0.49
CA LEU A 72 -18.34 0.45 -0.05
C LEU A 72 -17.95 -0.55 1.05
N CYS A 73 -17.51 -0.05 2.21
CA CYS A 73 -17.10 -0.89 3.34
C CYS A 73 -18.27 -1.26 4.27
N HIS A 74 -19.45 -0.66 4.11
CA HIS A 74 -20.58 -0.75 5.05
C HIS A 74 -20.22 -0.41 6.50
N LYS A 75 -19.14 0.36 6.71
CA LYS A 75 -18.58 0.75 8.01
C LYS A 75 -17.99 2.16 7.96
N ASN A 76 -17.90 2.83 9.09
CA ASN A 76 -17.27 4.14 9.21
C ASN A 76 -15.74 4.03 9.30
N VAL A 77 -15.10 3.79 8.18
CA VAL A 77 -13.64 3.67 8.04
C VAL A 77 -12.95 4.97 7.62
N SER A 78 -13.73 6.01 7.34
CA SER A 78 -13.20 7.33 6.97
C SER A 78 -14.10 8.43 7.51
N THR A 79 -13.50 9.52 7.99
CA THR A 79 -14.26 10.63 8.57
C THR A 79 -15.01 11.43 7.52
N THR A 80 -16.28 11.77 7.81
CA THR A 80 -17.17 12.51 6.90
C THR A 80 -17.57 13.89 7.45
N ARG A 81 -16.80 14.46 8.39
CA ARG A 81 -17.16 15.73 9.04
C ARG A 81 -17.19 16.90 8.07
N ALA A 82 -18.29 17.64 8.08
CA ALA A 82 -18.44 18.85 7.30
C ALA A 82 -17.51 19.96 7.83
N GLY A 83 -16.74 20.57 6.94
CA GLY A 83 -16.00 21.79 7.25
C GLY A 83 -14.50 21.63 7.56
N VAL A 84 -14.00 20.44 7.78
CA VAL A 84 -12.59 20.18 8.12
C VAL A 84 -11.92 19.32 7.05
N GLU A 85 -10.65 19.53 6.77
CA GLU A 85 -9.84 18.59 6.01
C GLU A 85 -9.80 17.26 6.77
N THR A 86 -10.36 16.21 6.17
CA THR A 86 -10.66 14.97 6.87
C THR A 86 -9.63 13.87 6.69
N THR A 87 -8.73 14.01 5.71
CA THR A 87 -7.75 12.95 5.45
C THR A 87 -6.45 13.57 4.94
N LYS A 88 -5.45 13.61 5.81
CA LYS A 88 -4.13 14.20 5.52
C LYS A 88 -3.06 13.16 5.18
N ARG A 89 -3.39 11.88 5.31
CA ARG A 89 -2.45 10.77 5.17
C ARG A 89 -2.94 9.75 4.15
N PRO A 90 -2.03 9.04 3.49
CA PRO A 90 -2.41 7.90 2.65
C PRO A 90 -3.14 6.85 3.50
N VAL A 91 -4.28 6.38 3.01
CA VAL A 91 -5.08 5.34 3.65
C VAL A 91 -5.38 4.27 2.63
N ILE A 92 -5.13 3.02 2.98
CA ILE A 92 -5.60 1.85 2.26
C ILE A 92 -6.70 1.21 3.09
N VAL A 93 -7.81 0.84 2.46
CA VAL A 93 -8.84 0.02 3.09
C VAL A 93 -8.79 -1.35 2.41
N SER A 94 -8.61 -2.38 3.21
CA SER A 94 -8.54 -3.77 2.74
C SER A 94 -9.55 -4.64 3.46
N SER A 95 -9.92 -5.75 2.86
CA SER A 95 -10.72 -6.78 3.54
C SER A 95 -9.82 -7.75 4.31
N GLY A 96 -10.26 -8.24 5.46
CA GLY A 96 -9.52 -9.18 6.30
C GLY A 96 -10.42 -10.10 7.10
N GLU A 97 -9.85 -10.75 8.09
CA GLU A 97 -10.57 -11.66 9.01
C GLU A 97 -11.14 -10.93 10.23
N GLU A 98 -10.63 -9.74 10.52
CA GLU A 98 -11.03 -8.92 11.67
C GLU A 98 -10.95 -7.44 11.34
N ASP A 99 -11.74 -6.64 12.05
CA ASP A 99 -11.70 -5.19 12.00
C ASP A 99 -10.50 -4.66 12.77
N LYS A 100 -9.57 -3.98 12.08
CA LYS A 100 -8.41 -3.38 12.74
C LYS A 100 -7.82 -2.22 11.96
N ILE A 101 -7.06 -1.39 12.66
CA ILE A 101 -6.23 -0.33 12.09
C ILE A 101 -4.77 -0.75 12.22
N ILE A 102 -4.04 -0.72 11.12
CA ILE A 102 -2.61 -0.98 11.08
C ILE A 102 -1.92 0.32 10.67
N ILE A 103 -1.03 0.82 11.52
CA ILE A 103 -0.27 2.04 11.28
C ILE A 103 1.16 1.64 11.00
N PHE A 104 1.66 2.03 9.83
CA PHE A 104 3.07 1.86 9.45
C PHE A 104 3.80 3.16 9.74
N LYS A 105 4.80 3.10 10.62
CA LYS A 105 5.54 4.25 11.13
C LYS A 105 7.04 4.03 10.98
N LYS A 106 7.79 5.05 10.57
CA LYS A 106 9.26 5.02 10.54
C LYS A 106 9.83 5.66 11.78
N GLU A 107 10.69 4.95 12.53
CA GLU A 107 11.11 5.38 13.88
C GLU A 107 12.12 6.53 13.92
N GLU A 108 13.06 6.60 13.00
CA GLU A 108 14.25 7.44 13.13
C GLU A 108 14.23 8.74 12.30
N LEU A 109 13.07 9.14 11.73
CA LEU A 109 13.02 10.32 10.88
C LEU A 109 12.61 11.59 11.60
N SER A 110 13.34 12.66 11.31
CA SER A 110 12.81 14.03 11.39
C SER A 110 11.72 14.19 10.34
N SER A 111 10.69 14.90 10.68
CA SER A 111 9.32 15.03 10.15
C SER A 111 9.08 15.13 8.63
N LEU A 112 10.02 14.97 7.74
CA LEU A 112 9.84 15.29 6.32
C LEU A 112 10.44 14.28 5.31
N ASP A 113 11.07 13.20 5.75
CA ASP A 113 11.87 12.32 4.89
C ASP A 113 11.27 10.93 4.60
N ILE A 114 9.94 10.80 4.57
CA ILE A 114 9.34 9.56 4.07
C ILE A 114 9.38 9.61 2.55
N ASP A 115 10.30 8.86 1.97
CA ASP A 115 10.46 8.78 0.52
C ASP A 115 9.42 7.82 -0.12
N ASP A 116 9.32 7.90 -1.43
CA ASP A 116 8.40 7.04 -2.18
C ASP A 116 8.78 5.56 -2.13
N ASN A 117 10.05 5.23 -1.83
CA ASN A 117 10.50 3.86 -1.69
C ASN A 117 9.93 3.22 -0.41
N ASP A 118 9.99 3.90 0.73
CA ASP A 118 9.39 3.44 1.98
C ASP A 118 7.87 3.23 1.82
N ARG A 119 7.19 4.16 1.12
CA ARG A 119 5.76 4.02 0.83
C ARG A 119 5.46 2.81 -0.03
N ASN A 120 6.22 2.58 -1.08
CA ASN A 120 6.03 1.44 -1.97
C ASN A 120 6.29 0.12 -1.25
N LEU A 121 7.30 0.03 -0.38
CA LEU A 121 7.55 -1.15 0.44
C LEU A 121 6.35 -1.49 1.33
N VAL A 122 5.78 -0.47 2.01
CA VAL A 122 4.59 -0.66 2.86
C VAL A 122 3.37 -1.06 2.02
N ILE A 123 3.17 -0.45 0.87
CA ILE A 123 2.08 -0.79 -0.04
C ILE A 123 2.22 -2.23 -0.53
N ASP A 124 3.40 -2.66 -0.95
CA ASP A 124 3.65 -4.03 -1.42
C ASP A 124 3.47 -5.05 -0.29
N TYR A 125 3.86 -4.71 0.94
CA TYR A 125 3.58 -5.51 2.13
C TYR A 125 2.07 -5.67 2.37
N VAL A 126 1.31 -4.58 2.36
CA VAL A 126 -0.15 -4.61 2.55
C VAL A 126 -0.85 -5.39 1.43
N LYS A 127 -0.33 -5.32 0.21
CA LYS A 127 -0.81 -6.11 -0.92
C LYS A 127 -0.45 -7.60 -0.83
N GLY A 128 0.40 -8.00 0.12
CA GLY A 128 0.94 -9.35 0.21
C GLY A 128 1.95 -9.68 -0.90
N LEU A 129 2.50 -8.68 -1.57
CA LEU A 129 3.49 -8.84 -2.63
C LEU A 129 4.90 -8.97 -2.07
N ASP A 130 5.16 -8.34 -0.95
CA ASP A 130 6.38 -8.47 -0.16
C ASP A 130 6.02 -8.69 1.30
N THR A 131 6.74 -9.58 1.98
CA THR A 131 6.52 -9.91 3.41
C THR A 131 7.62 -9.36 4.30
N SER A 132 8.62 -8.70 3.74
CA SER A 132 9.77 -8.14 4.46
C SER A 132 9.66 -6.61 4.54
N LEU A 133 9.51 -6.10 5.76
CA LEU A 133 9.69 -4.67 6.03
C LEU A 133 11.05 -4.44 6.68
N PRO A 134 11.74 -3.30 6.38
CA PRO A 134 12.93 -2.91 7.10
C PRO A 134 12.67 -2.74 8.60
N ASP A 135 13.67 -2.99 9.44
CA ASP A 135 13.58 -2.84 10.91
C ASP A 135 13.21 -1.41 11.34
N SER A 136 13.48 -0.42 10.47
CA SER A 136 13.11 0.99 10.69
C SER A 136 11.61 1.26 10.57
N ILE A 137 10.83 0.33 10.02
CA ILE A 137 9.38 0.49 9.86
C ILE A 137 8.69 -0.34 10.95
N LYS A 138 7.99 0.34 11.84
CA LYS A 138 7.18 -0.30 12.88
C LYS A 138 5.72 -0.42 12.47
N ILE A 139 5.15 -1.56 12.85
CA ILE A 139 3.72 -1.84 12.73
C ILE A 139 3.06 -1.62 14.09
N ILE A 140 2.04 -0.78 14.13
CA ILE A 140 1.21 -0.55 15.31
C ILE A 140 -0.20 -1.01 14.98
N ASN A 141 -0.72 -1.96 15.74
CA ASN A 141 -2.09 -2.44 15.60
C ASN A 141 -3.00 -1.72 16.61
N LYS A 142 -4.18 -1.30 16.14
CA LYS A 142 -5.22 -0.67 16.95
C LYS A 142 -6.59 -1.23 16.55
N ASP A 143 -7.53 -1.21 17.50
CA ASP A 143 -8.91 -1.60 17.23
C ASP A 143 -9.57 -0.58 16.28
N LEU A 144 -10.46 -1.06 15.41
CA LEU A 144 -11.23 -0.22 14.50
C LEU A 144 -12.37 0.47 15.28
N VAL A 145 -12.07 1.61 15.87
CA VAL A 145 -13.03 2.46 16.58
C VAL A 145 -13.12 3.80 15.85
N GLU A 146 -14.32 4.35 15.70
CA GLU A 146 -14.56 5.60 14.96
C GLU A 146 -13.74 6.79 15.51
N GLU A 147 -13.59 6.87 16.82
CA GLU A 147 -12.77 7.91 17.47
C GLU A 147 -11.30 7.79 17.08
N GLU A 148 -10.74 6.58 17.07
CA GLU A 148 -9.37 6.31 16.69
C GLU A 148 -9.13 6.64 15.21
N VAL A 149 -10.03 6.20 14.33
CA VAL A 149 -10.01 6.57 12.90
C VAL A 149 -10.03 8.09 12.73
N SER A 150 -10.93 8.77 13.46
CA SER A 150 -11.02 10.23 13.39
C SER A 150 -9.72 10.90 13.82
N ASN A 151 -9.15 10.47 14.94
CA ASN A 151 -7.90 11.03 15.47
C ASN A 151 -6.72 10.82 14.53
N LEU A 152 -6.55 9.61 14.03
CA LEU A 152 -5.47 9.27 13.10
C LEU A 152 -5.55 10.01 11.76
N LEU A 153 -6.75 10.23 11.24
CA LEU A 153 -6.93 10.87 9.94
C LEU A 153 -6.89 12.40 9.99
N THR A 154 -7.31 13.00 11.12
CA THR A 154 -7.49 14.46 11.21
C THR A 154 -6.46 15.17 12.11
N ASN A 155 -5.93 14.52 13.13
CA ASN A 155 -5.07 15.14 14.11
C ASN A 155 -3.58 15.13 13.72
N ASN A 156 -2.97 16.34 13.76
CA ASN A 156 -1.53 16.50 13.70
C ASN A 156 -0.88 16.46 15.11
N ASN A 157 -1.68 16.29 16.18
CA ASN A 157 -1.23 16.40 17.56
C ASN A 157 -0.78 15.07 18.17
N GLU A 158 -0.86 13.97 17.47
CA GLU A 158 -0.23 12.74 17.93
C GLU A 158 1.30 12.90 17.85
N PRO A 159 2.03 12.56 18.92
CA PRO A 159 3.48 12.51 18.85
C PRO A 159 3.91 11.60 17.71
N ASP A 160 4.82 12.10 16.89
CA ASP A 160 5.33 11.41 15.69
C ASP A 160 4.32 11.19 14.56
N SER A 161 3.27 11.99 14.48
CA SER A 161 2.29 11.91 13.37
C SER A 161 2.93 12.06 12.00
N ASP A 162 4.03 12.79 11.92
CA ASP A 162 4.79 13.06 10.68
C ASP A 162 5.56 11.84 10.20
N LYS A 163 5.81 10.88 11.09
CA LYS A 163 6.52 9.64 10.77
C LYS A 163 5.60 8.54 10.21
N ILE A 164 4.29 8.76 10.16
CA ILE A 164 3.33 7.79 9.64
C ILE A 164 3.44 7.74 8.11
N ILE A 165 3.82 6.58 7.61
CA ILE A 165 3.97 6.30 6.18
C ILE A 165 2.61 6.03 5.55
N LEU A 166 1.82 5.13 6.17
CA LEU A 166 0.56 4.65 5.67
C LEU A 166 -0.33 4.19 6.82
N ILE A 167 -1.63 4.33 6.65
CA ILE A 167 -2.65 3.71 7.51
C ILE A 167 -3.38 2.68 6.67
N ASN A 168 -3.38 1.42 7.13
CA ASN A 168 -4.23 0.38 6.55
C ASN A 168 -5.37 0.07 7.50
N ILE A 169 -6.59 0.19 7.00
CA ILE A 169 -7.81 -0.16 7.73
C ILE A 169 -8.29 -1.49 7.16
N THR A 170 -8.24 -2.53 7.97
CA THR A 170 -8.76 -3.83 7.61
C THR A 170 -10.20 -3.94 8.10
N VAL A 171 -11.08 -4.37 7.22
CA VAL A 171 -12.51 -4.55 7.49
C VAL A 171 -12.83 -6.03 7.34
N ASP A 172 -13.51 -6.59 8.33
CA ASP A 172 -14.01 -7.95 8.28
C ASP A 172 -14.97 -8.14 7.09
N LYS A 173 -14.81 -9.28 6.41
CA LYS A 173 -15.61 -9.67 5.24
C LYS A 173 -17.03 -10.11 5.57
N ASN A 174 -17.34 -10.34 6.87
CA ASN A 174 -18.64 -10.85 7.33
C ASN A 174 -19.69 -9.75 7.52
#